data_649a6fdb27254975d98e9384dd4167dd
#
_entry.id   649a6fdb27254975d98e9384dd4167dd
#
_cell.length_a   1.000
_cell.length_b   1.000
_cell.length_c   1.000
_cell.angle_alpha   90.00
_cell.angle_beta   90.00
_cell.angle_gamma   90.00
#
_symmetry.space_group_name_H-M   'P 1'
#
loop_
_entity.id
_entity.type
_entity.pdbx_description
1 polymer ?
#
loop_
_entity_poly.entity_id
_entity_poly.type
_entity_poly.pdbx_seq_one_letter_code
_entity_poly.pdbx_strand_id
1 'polypeptide(L)'
;MNPKDGSAWKGLGEFIKSQRELANLSLRQLAEVAKVSNPYLSQVERGLYKPSADVLKSLANALKLSAETMYAQAGLLDDDSKPTTSQSLEQAIRLDPALTTDQKETMIRIYRGFTNRM
;
A
#
# COMPACT_ATOMS: atom_id res chain seq x y z
N MET A 1 15.21 6.22 -18.32
CA MET A 1 15.39 5.63 -17.15
C MET A 1 14.15 5.09 -16.54
N ASN A 2 14.24 4.06 -15.96
CA ASN A 2 13.12 3.45 -15.46
C ASN A 2 12.95 3.80 -14.03
N PRO A 3 11.94 4.45 -13.70
CA PRO A 3 11.75 4.88 -12.33
C PRO A 3 11.74 3.71 -11.40
N LYS A 4 11.48 2.54 -11.87
CA LYS A 4 11.47 1.51 -10.96
C LYS A 4 12.79 1.12 -10.58
N ASP A 5 13.77 1.59 -11.18
CA ASP A 5 15.05 1.22 -10.80
C ASP A 5 15.44 1.77 -9.57
N GLY A 6 14.83 1.97 -8.67
CA GLY A 6 15.33 2.39 -7.46
C GLY A 6 14.67 3.63 -6.95
N SER A 7 14.13 4.44 -7.81
CA SER A 7 13.48 5.62 -7.33
C SER A 7 12.34 5.30 -6.44
N ALA A 8 11.55 4.31 -6.78
CA ALA A 8 10.40 3.96 -5.97
C ALA A 8 10.83 3.38 -4.64
N TRP A 9 11.86 2.56 -4.65
CA TRP A 9 12.31 1.95 -3.41
C TRP A 9 13.05 2.95 -2.55
N LYS A 10 13.67 3.94 -3.16
CA LYS A 10 14.33 4.98 -2.40
C LYS A 10 13.31 5.81 -1.66
N GLY A 11 12.21 6.16 -2.30
CA GLY A 11 11.15 6.91 -1.63
C GLY A 11 10.53 6.12 -0.50
N LEU A 12 10.30 4.83 -0.71
CA LEU A 12 9.78 3.98 0.34
C LEU A 12 10.78 3.90 1.48
N GLY A 13 12.06 3.74 1.18
CA GLY A 13 13.08 3.65 2.22
C GLY A 13 13.15 4.91 3.05
N GLU A 14 13.07 6.07 2.41
CA GLU A 14 13.08 7.33 3.13
C GLU A 14 11.84 7.48 3.99
N PHE A 15 10.70 7.03 3.49
CA PHE A 15 9.47 7.07 4.26
C PHE A 15 9.61 6.20 5.52
N ILE A 16 10.12 5.00 5.39
CA ILE A 16 10.30 4.10 6.52
C ILE A 16 11.27 4.73 7.53
N LYS A 17 12.36 5.29 7.05
CA LYS A 17 13.34 5.91 7.93
C LYS A 17 12.72 7.09 8.67
N SER A 18 11.96 7.92 7.98
CA SER A 18 11.31 9.06 8.61
C SER A 18 10.34 8.61 9.69
N GLN A 19 9.55 7.60 9.40
CA GLN A 19 8.58 7.10 10.38
C GLN A 19 9.29 6.49 11.57
N ARG A 20 10.40 5.82 11.32
CA ARG A 20 11.19 5.24 12.40
C ARG A 20 11.73 6.33 13.32
N GLU A 21 12.24 7.38 12.72
CA GLU A 21 12.81 8.48 13.52
C GLU A 21 11.72 9.22 14.28
N LEU A 22 10.55 9.39 13.68
CA LEU A 22 9.45 10.01 14.38
C LEU A 22 8.97 9.17 15.55
N ALA A 23 9.14 7.87 15.46
CA ALA A 23 8.77 6.99 16.56
C ALA A 23 9.90 6.83 17.58
N ASN A 24 11.00 7.51 17.35
CA ASN A 24 12.15 7.44 18.25
C ASN A 24 12.71 6.04 18.36
N LEU A 25 12.72 5.30 17.25
CA LEU A 25 13.28 3.97 17.24
C LEU A 25 14.62 3.97 16.53
N SER A 26 15.58 3.22 17.06
CA SER A 26 16.82 3.01 16.34
C SER A 26 16.57 1.99 15.25
N LEU A 27 17.51 1.89 14.32
CA LEU A 27 17.40 0.89 13.28
C LEU A 27 17.29 -0.51 13.89
N ARG A 28 18.12 -0.78 14.90
CA ARG A 28 18.09 -2.07 15.55
C ARG A 28 16.74 -2.35 16.21
N GLN A 29 16.19 -1.33 16.86
CA GLN A 29 14.92 -1.53 17.53
C GLN A 29 13.80 -1.86 16.53
N LEU A 30 13.77 -1.14 15.42
CA LEU A 30 12.76 -1.42 14.42
C LEU A 30 12.98 -2.79 13.82
N ALA A 31 14.22 -3.16 13.55
CA ALA A 31 14.52 -4.48 12.99
C ALA A 31 14.04 -5.57 13.93
N GLU A 32 14.24 -5.39 15.22
CA GLU A 32 13.82 -6.39 16.18
C GLU A 32 12.29 -6.54 16.20
N VAL A 33 11.59 -5.42 16.22
CA VAL A 33 10.13 -5.49 16.29
C VAL A 33 9.56 -6.05 15.00
N ALA A 34 10.14 -5.68 13.88
CA ALA A 34 9.66 -6.16 12.60
C ALA A 34 10.19 -7.54 12.24
N LYS A 35 11.09 -8.06 13.07
CA LYS A 35 11.65 -9.41 12.88
C LYS A 35 12.42 -9.55 11.58
N VAL A 36 13.23 -8.56 11.30
CA VAL A 36 14.14 -8.61 10.15
C VAL A 36 15.54 -8.31 10.65
N SER A 37 16.54 -8.60 9.86
CA SER A 37 17.91 -8.34 10.27
C SER A 37 18.24 -6.87 10.13
N ASN A 38 19.19 -6.40 10.93
CA ASN A 38 19.67 -5.04 10.82
C ASN A 38 20.22 -4.73 9.43
N PRO A 39 21.08 -5.54 8.86
CA PRO A 39 21.57 -5.23 7.52
C PRO A 39 20.48 -5.18 6.47
N TYR A 40 19.50 -6.05 6.59
CA TYR A 40 18.40 -6.04 5.63
C TYR A 40 17.62 -4.73 5.76
N LEU A 41 17.26 -4.35 6.98
CA LEU A 41 16.48 -3.13 7.17
C LEU A 41 17.28 -1.91 6.72
N SER A 42 18.56 -1.90 7.01
CA SER A 42 19.41 -0.79 6.56
C SER A 42 19.34 -0.64 5.05
N GLN A 43 19.37 -1.75 4.34
CA GLN A 43 19.35 -1.68 2.90
C GLN A 43 17.97 -1.32 2.36
N VAL A 44 16.91 -1.73 3.05
CA VAL A 44 15.58 -1.30 2.67
C VAL A 44 15.46 0.21 2.83
N GLU A 45 15.96 0.76 3.94
CA GLU A 45 15.88 2.20 4.15
C GLU A 45 16.70 2.98 3.12
N ARG A 46 17.75 2.36 2.61
CA ARG A 46 18.56 3.01 1.59
C ARG A 46 18.01 2.80 0.18
N GLY A 47 16.93 2.08 0.06
CA GLY A 47 16.31 1.89 -1.24
C GLY A 47 16.96 0.83 -2.10
N LEU A 48 17.77 -0.03 -1.50
CA LEU A 48 18.49 -1.03 -2.26
C LEU A 48 17.71 -2.32 -2.46
N TYR A 49 16.72 -2.57 -1.62
CA TYR A 49 15.90 -3.75 -1.74
C TYR A 49 14.44 -3.40 -1.73
N LYS A 50 13.67 -4.18 -2.46
CA LYS A 50 12.24 -4.07 -2.42
C LYS A 50 11.73 -5.07 -1.39
N PRO A 51 11.17 -4.60 -0.28
CA PRO A 51 10.68 -5.55 0.72
C PRO A 51 9.42 -6.25 0.23
N SER A 52 9.20 -7.46 0.72
CA SER A 52 8.00 -8.19 0.38
C SER A 52 6.79 -7.58 1.07
N ALA A 53 5.60 -7.96 0.63
CA ALA A 53 4.38 -7.48 1.27
C ALA A 53 4.33 -7.86 2.73
N ASP A 54 4.81 -9.05 3.08
CA ASP A 54 4.82 -9.47 4.48
C ASP A 54 5.75 -8.61 5.31
N VAL A 55 6.91 -8.27 4.77
CA VAL A 55 7.84 -7.41 5.50
C VAL A 55 7.24 -6.01 5.64
N LEU A 56 6.58 -5.51 4.60
CA LEU A 56 5.96 -4.19 4.68
C LEU A 56 4.88 -4.18 5.76
N LYS A 57 4.13 -5.25 5.88
CA LYS A 57 3.11 -5.34 6.90
C LYS A 57 3.74 -5.38 8.29
N SER A 58 4.83 -6.11 8.46
CA SER A 58 5.54 -6.15 9.73
C SER A 58 6.09 -4.77 10.10
N LEU A 59 6.63 -4.06 9.13
CA LEU A 59 7.13 -2.72 9.38
C LEU A 59 5.99 -1.77 9.74
N ALA A 60 4.87 -1.88 9.06
CA ALA A 60 3.72 -1.04 9.36
C ALA A 60 3.25 -1.29 10.79
N ASN A 61 3.16 -2.54 11.19
CA ASN A 61 2.74 -2.87 12.54
C ASN A 61 3.73 -2.29 13.56
N ALA A 62 5.01 -2.43 13.29
CA ALA A 62 6.02 -1.93 14.22
C ALA A 62 5.98 -0.41 14.33
N LEU A 63 5.64 0.27 13.25
CA LEU A 63 5.58 1.73 13.22
C LEU A 63 4.19 2.25 13.54
N LYS A 64 3.26 1.36 13.80
CA LYS A 64 1.87 1.71 14.12
C LYS A 64 1.19 2.44 12.98
N LEU A 65 1.49 1.99 11.77
CA LEU A 65 0.85 2.51 10.57
C LEU A 65 -0.06 1.44 10.02
N SER A 66 -1.00 1.83 9.17
CA SER A 66 -1.83 0.82 8.54
C SER A 66 -1.03 0.14 7.44
N ALA A 67 -1.36 -1.11 7.16
CA ALA A 67 -0.70 -1.82 6.07
C ALA A 67 -0.99 -1.12 4.75
N GLU A 68 -2.18 -0.55 4.60
CA GLU A 68 -2.51 0.16 3.39
C GLU A 68 -1.61 1.36 3.14
N THR A 69 -1.31 2.10 4.20
CA THR A 69 -0.41 3.23 4.06
C THR A 69 0.96 2.76 3.57
N MET A 70 1.44 1.69 4.16
CA MET A 70 2.76 1.18 3.78
C MET A 70 2.75 0.65 2.35
N TYR A 71 1.68 -0.06 1.96
CA TYR A 71 1.59 -0.57 0.61
C TYR A 71 1.49 0.57 -0.42
N ALA A 72 0.78 1.62 -0.08
CA ALA A 72 0.67 2.76 -0.98
C ALA A 72 2.04 3.40 -1.18
N GLN A 73 2.82 3.51 -0.12
CA GLN A 73 4.15 4.08 -0.24
C GLN A 73 5.06 3.19 -1.07
N ALA A 74 4.81 1.91 -1.07
CA ALA A 74 5.60 0.99 -1.87
C ALA A 74 5.11 0.86 -3.30
N GLY A 75 3.99 1.51 -3.62
CA GLY A 75 3.45 1.41 -4.97
C GLY A 75 2.74 0.11 -5.24
N LEU A 76 2.38 -0.61 -4.18
CA LEU A 76 1.69 -1.86 -4.37
C LEU A 76 0.20 -1.68 -4.53
N LEU A 77 -0.34 -0.56 -4.04
CA LEU A 77 -1.72 -0.26 -4.29
C LEU A 77 -1.76 0.51 -5.58
N ASP A 78 -2.68 0.18 -6.37
CA ASP A 78 -2.70 0.77 -7.65
C ASP A 78 -3.32 2.07 -7.73
N ASP A 79 -3.04 2.82 -6.87
CA ASP A 79 -3.65 4.04 -6.80
C ASP A 79 -3.30 4.92 -7.88
N ASP A 80 -2.19 4.90 -8.25
CA ASP A 80 -1.76 5.83 -9.22
C ASP A 80 -2.61 5.55 -10.37
N SER A 81 -3.06 4.42 -10.44
CA SER A 81 -3.78 4.19 -11.52
C SER A 81 -5.09 4.73 -11.35
N LYS A 82 -5.24 5.25 -10.37
CA LYS A 82 -6.31 5.98 -10.21
C LYS A 82 -7.48 5.58 -10.97
N PRO A 83 -7.53 5.42 -12.07
CA PRO A 83 -8.73 5.16 -12.77
C PRO A 83 -9.40 3.92 -12.31
N THR A 84 -8.76 3.19 -11.51
CA THR A 84 -9.36 2.02 -11.01
C THR A 84 -10.48 2.34 -10.08
N THR A 85 -10.75 3.58 -9.86
CA THR A 85 -11.82 3.94 -8.99
C THR A 85 -13.12 3.25 -9.39
N SER A 86 -13.38 3.11 -10.67
CA SER A 86 -14.63 2.49 -11.07
C SER A 86 -14.67 1.02 -10.68
N GLN A 87 -13.56 0.33 -10.78
CA GLN A 87 -13.52 -1.03 -10.34
C GLN A 87 -13.70 -1.13 -8.85
N SER A 88 -13.13 -0.22 -8.12
CA SER A 88 -13.24 -0.23 -6.66
C SER A 88 -14.67 -0.06 -6.21
N LEU A 89 -15.42 0.81 -6.88
CA LEU A 89 -16.78 1.04 -6.51
C LEU A 89 -17.64 -0.18 -6.83
N GLU A 90 -17.44 -0.77 -7.99
CA GLU A 90 -18.20 -1.96 -8.34
C GLU A 90 -17.90 -3.09 -7.37
N GLN A 91 -16.67 -3.22 -6.98
CA GLN A 91 -16.29 -4.24 -6.04
C GLN A 91 -16.97 -4.01 -4.69
N ALA A 92 -17.00 -2.79 -4.24
CA ALA A 92 -17.64 -2.47 -2.98
C ALA A 92 -19.15 -2.80 -3.05
N ILE A 93 -19.77 -2.52 -4.16
CA ILE A 93 -21.17 -2.83 -4.31
C ILE A 93 -21.37 -4.34 -4.29
N ARG A 94 -20.53 -5.08 -4.98
CA ARG A 94 -20.71 -6.53 -5.04
C ARG A 94 -20.51 -7.20 -3.70
N LEU A 95 -19.69 -6.63 -2.86
CA LEU A 95 -19.38 -7.24 -1.59
C LEU A 95 -20.25 -6.74 -0.45
N ASP A 96 -21.16 -5.81 -0.71
CA ASP A 96 -21.94 -5.20 0.35
C ASP A 96 -23.06 -6.15 0.78
N PRO A 97 -23.04 -6.65 2.01
CA PRO A 97 -24.05 -7.60 2.44
C PRO A 97 -25.42 -6.98 2.64
N ALA A 98 -25.50 -5.67 2.66
CA ALA A 98 -26.79 -5.01 2.84
C ALA A 98 -27.60 -4.96 1.57
N LEU A 99 -27.03 -5.31 0.43
CA LEU A 99 -27.70 -5.21 -0.84
C LEU A 99 -28.07 -6.58 -1.36
N THR A 100 -29.23 -6.68 -1.98
CA THR A 100 -29.60 -7.94 -2.64
C THR A 100 -28.89 -8.00 -3.98
N THR A 101 -28.92 -9.18 -4.57
CA THR A 101 -28.29 -9.37 -5.89
C THR A 101 -28.89 -8.43 -6.92
N ASP A 102 -30.21 -8.31 -6.92
CA ASP A 102 -30.87 -7.41 -7.86
C ASP A 102 -30.45 -5.97 -7.65
N GLN A 103 -30.35 -5.57 -6.39
CA GLN A 103 -29.92 -4.21 -6.09
C GLN A 103 -28.50 -3.97 -6.55
N LYS A 104 -27.63 -4.94 -6.33
CA LYS A 104 -26.25 -4.81 -6.77
C LYS A 104 -26.16 -4.64 -8.27
N GLU A 105 -26.89 -5.45 -8.99
CA GLU A 105 -26.84 -5.37 -10.44
C GLU A 105 -27.40 -4.05 -10.96
N THR A 106 -28.46 -3.59 -10.34
CA THR A 106 -29.04 -2.33 -10.75
C THR A 106 -28.08 -1.17 -10.50
N MET A 107 -27.44 -1.16 -9.34
CA MET A 107 -26.51 -0.09 -9.02
C MET A 107 -25.30 -0.10 -9.94
N ILE A 108 -24.80 -1.28 -10.24
CA ILE A 108 -23.64 -1.37 -11.11
C ILE A 108 -24.01 -0.92 -12.52
N ARG A 109 -25.20 -1.28 -12.97
CA ARG A 109 -25.64 -0.88 -14.29
C ARG A 109 -25.77 0.64 -14.39
N ILE A 110 -26.34 1.26 -13.37
CA ILE A 110 -26.48 2.69 -13.35
C ILE A 110 -25.11 3.36 -13.32
N TYR A 111 -24.23 2.85 -12.50
CA TYR A 111 -22.90 3.42 -12.37
C TYR A 111 -22.17 3.35 -13.71
N ARG A 112 -22.25 2.22 -14.39
CA ARG A 112 -21.60 2.08 -15.67
C ARG A 112 -22.21 3.01 -16.71
N GLY A 113 -23.51 3.24 -16.61
CA GLY A 113 -24.16 4.15 -17.52
C GLY A 113 -23.63 5.55 -17.41
N PHE A 114 -23.21 5.95 -16.20
CA PHE A 114 -22.65 7.27 -16.03
C PHE A 114 -21.18 7.34 -16.41
N THR A 115 -20.44 6.28 -16.19
CA THR A 115 -19.01 6.34 -16.37
C THR A 115 -18.56 5.89 -17.76
N ASN A 116 -19.39 5.17 -18.44
CA ASN A 116 -18.98 4.73 -19.76
C ASN A 116 -19.63 5.47 -20.82
N ARG A 117 -19.92 6.66 -20.62
CA ARG A 117 -20.50 7.41 -21.56
C ARG A 117 -19.63 7.73 -22.56
N MET A 118 -18.82 7.59 -22.86
CA MET A 118 -18.00 8.16 -23.78
C MET A 118 -17.93 7.56 -24.81
#